data_74dc16a13fbcacfea90586960b52180d
#
_entry.id   74dc16a13fbcacfea90586960b52180d
#
_cell.length_a   1.000
_cell.length_b   1.000
_cell.length_c   1.000
_cell.angle_alpha   90.00
_cell.angle_beta   90.00
_cell.angle_gamma   90.00
#
_symmetry.space_group_name_H-M   'P 1'
#
loop_
_entity.id
_entity.type
_entity.pdbx_description
1 polymer ?
#
loop_
_entity_poly.entity_id
_entity_poly.type
_entity_poly.pdbx_seq_one_letter_code
_entity_poly.pdbx_strand_id
1 'polypeptide(L)'
;LAGKVNIVLFENLIKDKLKRGLPGFESHQSMSPIDRPINGIPNFDIENYRKSAVLICCYPHQNEVYTALIKRKAYQGVHSAQFSFPGGRYEDQDIHLEQTALREAQEEVNIIPTEVNIISTLTEVCIPVSNFIVYPFLSTAQKRPNFIPDQTEVDFILELPIDEILSTQNITTSKVKMGNGLKAEVPCFKFNEHIVWGATALMLAEFKELLR
;
A
#
# COMPACT_ATOMS: atom_id res chain seq x y z
N LEU A 1 13.69 26.74 15.12
CA LEU A 1 12.62 26.84 14.13
C LEU A 1 12.66 25.55 13.33
N ALA A 2 11.94 24.52 13.77
CA ALA A 2 11.70 23.33 12.98
C ALA A 2 10.92 23.77 11.73
N GLY A 3 11.56 23.70 10.56
CA GLY A 3 10.93 24.04 9.27
C GLY A 3 9.74 23.11 9.03
N LYS A 4 8.60 23.67 8.59
CA LYS A 4 7.48 22.84 8.11
C LYS A 4 8.00 21.90 7.03
N VAL A 5 7.65 20.61 7.13
CA VAL A 5 7.95 19.65 6.09
C VAL A 5 7.39 20.15 4.76
N ASN A 6 8.23 20.12 3.72
CA ASN A 6 7.84 20.59 2.39
C ASN A 6 7.52 19.37 1.53
N ILE A 7 6.24 19.10 1.34
CA ILE A 7 5.77 17.95 0.53
C ILE A 7 6.23 18.04 -0.94
N VAL A 8 6.45 19.25 -1.48
CA VAL A 8 6.96 19.44 -2.84
C VAL A 8 8.41 18.95 -2.95
N LEU A 9 9.24 19.18 -1.92
CA LEU A 9 10.60 18.62 -1.89
C LEU A 9 10.59 17.10 -1.82
N PHE A 10 9.68 16.53 -1.04
CA PHE A 10 9.50 15.08 -0.97
C PHE A 10 9.03 14.50 -2.30
N GLU A 11 8.09 15.15 -2.98
CA GLU A 11 7.63 14.74 -4.31
C GLU A 11 8.79 14.80 -5.34
N ASN A 12 9.61 15.86 -5.31
CA ASN A 12 10.78 15.96 -6.18
C ASN A 12 11.81 14.87 -5.90
N LEU A 13 12.03 14.52 -4.62
CA LEU A 13 12.89 13.41 -4.24
C LEU A 13 12.39 12.09 -4.86
N ILE A 14 11.09 11.81 -4.75
CA ILE A 14 10.50 10.61 -5.37
C ILE A 14 10.72 10.63 -6.88
N LYS A 15 10.41 11.72 -7.56
CA LYS A 15 10.59 11.85 -9.01
C LYS A 15 12.04 11.64 -9.43
N ASP A 16 13.01 12.14 -8.65
CA ASP A 16 14.43 11.92 -8.92
C ASP A 16 14.87 10.47 -8.72
N LYS A 17 14.33 9.80 -7.71
CA LYS A 17 14.57 8.36 -7.48
C LYS A 17 13.99 7.52 -8.61
N LEU A 18 12.79 7.82 -9.08
CA LEU A 18 12.12 7.13 -10.18
C LEU A 18 12.88 7.22 -11.51
N LYS A 19 13.72 8.24 -11.73
CA LYS A 19 14.61 8.32 -12.91
C LYS A 19 15.60 7.15 -12.99
N ARG A 20 15.90 6.49 -11.85
CA ARG A 20 16.79 5.32 -11.78
C ARG A 20 16.05 4.01 -12.03
N GLY A 21 14.73 4.06 -12.22
CA GLY A 21 13.84 2.92 -12.32
C GLY A 21 13.19 2.55 -10.98
N LEU A 22 12.22 1.67 -11.05
CA LEU A 22 11.58 1.11 -9.85
C LEU A 22 12.48 0.06 -9.19
N PRO A 23 12.47 -0.06 -7.86
CA PRO A 23 13.12 -1.18 -7.16
C PRO A 23 12.61 -2.55 -7.62
N GLY A 24 11.33 -2.61 -7.98
CA GLY A 24 10.74 -3.78 -8.60
C GLY A 24 10.59 -4.98 -7.68
N PHE A 25 10.42 -6.14 -8.30
CA PHE A 25 10.19 -7.42 -7.60
C PHE A 25 11.32 -7.80 -6.64
N GLU A 26 12.55 -7.33 -6.85
CA GLU A 26 13.68 -7.61 -5.96
C GLU A 26 13.41 -7.06 -4.55
N SER A 27 12.78 -5.89 -4.46
CA SER A 27 12.41 -5.28 -3.18
C SER A 27 11.36 -6.08 -2.41
N HIS A 28 10.53 -6.84 -3.13
CA HIS A 28 9.48 -7.66 -2.54
C HIS A 28 10.03 -8.90 -1.80
N GLN A 29 11.24 -9.35 -2.12
CA GLN A 29 11.81 -10.60 -1.58
C GLN A 29 11.86 -10.62 -0.05
N SER A 30 12.23 -9.49 0.55
CA SER A 30 12.34 -9.36 2.01
C SER A 30 11.02 -9.56 2.77
N MET A 31 9.89 -9.35 2.09
CA MET A 31 8.54 -9.46 2.65
C MET A 31 7.72 -10.60 2.04
N SER A 32 8.35 -11.40 1.18
CA SER A 32 7.70 -12.55 0.53
C SER A 32 7.71 -13.77 1.46
N PRO A 33 6.59 -14.47 1.66
CA PRO A 33 6.61 -15.80 2.28
C PRO A 33 7.53 -16.73 1.47
N ILE A 34 8.19 -17.67 2.16
CA ILE A 34 9.26 -18.56 1.62
C ILE A 34 8.81 -19.28 0.33
N ASP A 35 7.53 -19.58 0.19
CA ASP A 35 6.98 -20.36 -0.94
C ASP A 35 6.49 -19.48 -2.11
N ARG A 36 6.73 -18.17 -2.10
CA ARG A 36 6.29 -17.30 -3.18
C ARG A 36 7.39 -17.21 -4.24
N PRO A 37 7.07 -17.43 -5.54
CA PRO A 37 8.06 -17.29 -6.60
C PRO A 37 8.66 -15.88 -6.63
N ILE A 38 9.98 -15.80 -6.67
CA ILE A 38 10.75 -14.56 -6.58
C ILE A 38 10.68 -13.76 -7.90
N ASN A 39 10.47 -14.45 -9.02
CA ASN A 39 10.59 -13.87 -10.37
C ASN A 39 9.24 -13.41 -10.92
N GLY A 40 8.59 -12.49 -10.20
CA GLY A 40 7.34 -11.93 -10.71
C GLY A 40 6.17 -12.92 -10.68
N ILE A 41 5.19 -12.65 -11.49
CA ILE A 41 4.02 -13.52 -11.66
C ILE A 41 4.51 -14.86 -12.20
N PRO A 42 4.36 -16.00 -11.48
CA PRO A 42 4.59 -17.30 -12.10
C PRO A 42 3.80 -17.35 -13.41
N ASN A 43 4.10 -18.26 -14.34
CA ASN A 43 3.37 -18.46 -15.61
C ASN A 43 1.84 -18.67 -15.41
N PHE A 44 1.22 -17.80 -14.64
CA PHE A 44 -0.22 -17.70 -14.47
C PHE A 44 -0.78 -16.98 -15.70
N ASP A 45 -1.90 -17.41 -16.11
CA ASP A 45 -2.74 -16.75 -17.09
C ASP A 45 -3.23 -15.41 -16.49
N ILE A 46 -2.37 -14.37 -16.63
CA ILE A 46 -2.60 -13.02 -16.08
C ILE A 46 -3.93 -12.45 -16.59
N GLU A 47 -4.37 -12.86 -17.76
CA GLU A 47 -5.62 -12.42 -18.38
C GLU A 47 -6.85 -12.80 -17.52
N ASN A 48 -6.75 -13.86 -16.73
CA ASN A 48 -7.81 -14.33 -15.85
C ASN A 48 -7.79 -13.70 -14.42
N TYR A 49 -6.78 -12.86 -14.11
CA TYR A 49 -6.74 -12.18 -12.81
C TYR A 49 -7.61 -10.91 -12.81
N ARG A 50 -8.35 -10.73 -11.73
CA ARG A 50 -9.09 -9.50 -11.50
C ARG A 50 -8.13 -8.36 -11.19
N LYS A 51 -8.33 -7.20 -11.80
CA LYS A 51 -7.53 -6.02 -11.54
C LYS A 51 -8.07 -5.26 -10.33
N SER A 52 -7.15 -4.73 -9.55
CA SER A 52 -7.45 -3.80 -8.45
C SER A 52 -6.36 -2.73 -8.38
N ALA A 53 -6.66 -1.61 -7.75
CA ALA A 53 -5.71 -0.54 -7.57
C ALA A 53 -5.79 0.01 -6.15
N VAL A 54 -4.64 0.46 -5.62
CA VAL A 54 -4.55 1.08 -4.29
C VAL A 54 -3.80 2.40 -4.37
N LEU A 55 -4.07 3.29 -3.44
CA LEU A 55 -3.48 4.62 -3.36
C LEU A 55 -2.49 4.72 -2.20
N ILE A 56 -1.21 4.93 -2.49
CA ILE A 56 -0.18 5.31 -1.53
C ILE A 56 -0.12 6.83 -1.53
N CYS A 57 -0.90 7.47 -0.66
CA CYS A 57 -0.97 8.93 -0.58
C CYS A 57 -0.02 9.44 0.50
N CYS A 58 0.98 10.24 0.11
CA CYS A 58 1.92 10.90 1.03
C CYS A 58 1.45 12.34 1.29
N TYR A 59 1.44 12.77 2.55
CA TYR A 59 0.96 14.09 2.95
C TYR A 59 1.72 14.64 4.17
N PRO A 60 1.80 15.98 4.34
CA PRO A 60 2.42 16.58 5.50
C PRO A 60 1.52 16.47 6.73
N HIS A 61 2.07 15.99 7.84
CA HIS A 61 1.40 15.96 9.14
C HIS A 61 2.46 16.04 10.25
N GLN A 62 2.21 16.78 11.34
CA GLN A 62 3.11 16.91 12.51
C GLN A 62 4.57 17.22 12.18
N ASN A 63 4.83 18.03 11.13
CA ASN A 63 6.16 18.37 10.57
C ASN A 63 6.92 17.20 9.92
N GLU A 64 6.25 16.11 9.60
CA GLU A 64 6.80 14.95 8.90
C GLU A 64 5.93 14.60 7.69
N VAL A 65 6.41 13.72 6.83
CA VAL A 65 5.60 13.12 5.78
C VAL A 65 4.98 11.85 6.30
N TYR A 66 3.69 11.70 6.09
CA TYR A 66 2.90 10.52 6.47
C TYR A 66 2.31 9.85 5.24
N THR A 67 1.94 8.59 5.40
CA THR A 67 0.97 7.89 4.57
C THR A 67 -0.05 7.20 5.46
N ALA A 68 -1.13 6.67 4.87
CA ALA A 68 -2.19 6.01 5.63
C ALA A 68 -2.45 4.60 5.10
N LEU A 69 -2.66 3.67 6.03
CA LEU A 69 -3.24 2.37 5.80
C LEU A 69 -4.63 2.33 6.42
N ILE A 70 -5.50 1.52 5.86
CA ILE A 70 -6.78 1.15 6.48
C ILE A 70 -6.67 -0.23 7.12
N LYS A 71 -7.32 -0.43 8.23
CA LYS A 71 -7.65 -1.76 8.72
C LYS A 71 -9.04 -2.11 8.23
N ARG A 72 -9.12 -3.14 7.41
CA ARG A 72 -10.41 -3.63 6.90
C ARG A 72 -11.22 -4.25 8.02
N LYS A 73 -12.54 -4.06 8.01
CA LYS A 73 -13.41 -4.75 8.96
C LYS A 73 -13.31 -6.26 8.86
N ALA A 74 -13.62 -6.92 9.95
CA ALA A 74 -13.71 -8.37 9.98
C ALA A 74 -14.94 -8.84 9.17
N TYR A 75 -14.71 -9.70 8.18
CA TYR A 75 -15.74 -10.33 7.36
C TYR A 75 -15.34 -11.77 7.01
N GLN A 76 -16.25 -12.52 6.39
CA GLN A 76 -15.92 -13.87 5.91
C GLN A 76 -15.17 -13.79 4.57
N GLY A 77 -13.83 -13.69 4.62
CA GLY A 77 -12.99 -13.60 3.43
C GLY A 77 -11.50 -13.64 3.75
N VAL A 78 -10.68 -13.82 2.72
CA VAL A 78 -9.22 -14.05 2.84
C VAL A 78 -8.42 -12.83 3.31
N HIS A 79 -8.97 -11.62 3.17
CA HIS A 79 -8.34 -10.36 3.58
C HIS A 79 -9.00 -9.70 4.78
N SER A 80 -9.81 -10.47 5.52
CA SER A 80 -10.53 -10.03 6.73
C SER A 80 -9.57 -9.48 7.79
N ALA A 81 -9.87 -8.29 8.32
CA ALA A 81 -9.11 -7.61 9.38
C ALA A 81 -7.62 -7.37 9.06
N GLN A 82 -7.23 -7.38 7.78
CA GLN A 82 -5.87 -7.06 7.33
C GLN A 82 -5.71 -5.56 7.11
N PHE A 83 -4.46 -5.10 7.17
CA PHE A 83 -4.08 -3.75 6.75
C PHE A 83 -3.86 -3.71 5.25
N SER A 84 -4.34 -2.63 4.62
CA SER A 84 -4.10 -2.34 3.20
C SER A 84 -3.95 -0.83 2.99
N PHE A 85 -3.37 -0.42 1.89
CA PHE A 85 -3.61 0.92 1.38
C PHE A 85 -5.08 1.04 0.97
N PRO A 86 -5.69 2.25 1.04
CA PRO A 86 -7.02 2.48 0.48
C PRO A 86 -7.06 2.06 -0.97
N GLY A 87 -8.10 1.33 -1.37
CA GLY A 87 -8.21 0.84 -2.72
C GLY A 87 -9.07 -0.42 -2.84
N GLY A 88 -9.41 -0.76 -4.07
CA GLY A 88 -10.30 -1.86 -4.35
C GLY A 88 -10.29 -2.34 -5.79
N ARG A 89 -11.37 -2.97 -6.19
CA ARG A 89 -11.51 -3.63 -7.48
C ARG A 89 -11.77 -2.61 -8.60
N TYR A 90 -11.13 -2.85 -9.75
CA TYR A 90 -11.50 -2.17 -10.99
C TYR A 90 -12.96 -2.47 -11.35
N GLU A 91 -13.71 -1.44 -11.67
CA GLU A 91 -15.09 -1.52 -12.13
C GLU A 91 -15.23 -0.99 -13.57
N ASP A 92 -16.28 -1.40 -14.28
CA ASP A 92 -16.48 -1.02 -15.68
C ASP A 92 -16.68 0.49 -15.89
N GLN A 93 -17.04 1.22 -14.84
CA GLN A 93 -17.13 2.68 -14.85
C GLN A 93 -15.77 3.39 -14.77
N ASP A 94 -14.73 2.70 -14.32
CA ASP A 94 -13.38 3.25 -14.23
C ASP A 94 -12.75 3.28 -15.61
N ILE A 95 -12.29 4.43 -16.08
CA ILE A 95 -11.63 4.55 -17.39
C ILE A 95 -10.27 3.85 -17.37
N HIS A 96 -9.58 3.94 -16.23
CA HIS A 96 -8.26 3.34 -16.01
C HIS A 96 -8.01 3.09 -14.51
N LEU A 97 -7.02 2.28 -14.18
CA LEU A 97 -6.72 1.83 -12.81
C LEU A 97 -6.37 2.96 -11.82
N GLU A 98 -5.81 4.07 -12.30
CA GLU A 98 -5.60 5.27 -11.48
C GLU A 98 -6.92 5.80 -10.93
N GLN A 99 -7.95 5.84 -11.79
CA GLN A 99 -9.30 6.27 -11.37
C GLN A 99 -9.88 5.30 -10.33
N THR A 100 -9.65 4.00 -10.47
CA THR A 100 -10.01 3.01 -9.45
C THR A 100 -9.39 3.36 -8.10
N ALA A 101 -8.07 3.59 -8.06
CA ALA A 101 -7.37 3.92 -6.81
C ALA A 101 -7.91 5.19 -6.16
N LEU A 102 -8.19 6.22 -6.95
CA LEU A 102 -8.72 7.50 -6.46
C LEU A 102 -10.17 7.37 -5.99
N ARG A 103 -11.04 6.67 -6.73
CA ARG A 103 -12.46 6.43 -6.37
C ARG A 103 -12.55 5.68 -5.05
N GLU A 104 -11.85 4.55 -4.94
CA GLU A 104 -11.85 3.72 -3.75
C GLU A 104 -11.28 4.47 -2.53
N ALA A 105 -10.19 5.24 -2.71
CA ALA A 105 -9.63 6.04 -1.62
C ALA A 105 -10.58 7.17 -1.17
N GLN A 106 -11.40 7.69 -2.07
CA GLN A 106 -12.46 8.63 -1.71
C GLN A 106 -13.59 7.94 -0.95
N GLU A 107 -14.05 6.79 -1.41
CA GLU A 107 -15.14 6.02 -0.81
C GLU A 107 -14.75 5.49 0.58
N GLU A 108 -13.57 4.85 0.70
CA GLU A 108 -13.14 4.22 1.96
C GLU A 108 -12.72 5.22 3.04
N VAL A 109 -12.03 6.34 2.67
CA VAL A 109 -11.40 7.24 3.64
C VAL A 109 -11.52 8.73 3.32
N ASN A 110 -12.33 9.12 2.34
CA ASN A 110 -12.56 10.51 1.96
C ASN A 110 -11.29 11.26 1.47
N ILE A 111 -10.39 10.58 0.77
CA ILE A 111 -9.31 11.26 0.04
C ILE A 111 -9.91 11.85 -1.24
N ILE A 112 -9.94 13.18 -1.34
CA ILE A 112 -10.55 13.88 -2.47
C ILE A 112 -9.63 13.81 -3.69
N PRO A 113 -10.06 13.24 -4.84
CA PRO A 113 -9.21 13.05 -6.02
C PRO A 113 -8.55 14.33 -6.54
N THR A 114 -9.26 15.46 -6.51
CA THR A 114 -8.73 16.76 -6.98
C THR A 114 -7.68 17.38 -6.05
N GLU A 115 -7.49 16.85 -4.84
CA GLU A 115 -6.48 17.29 -3.88
C GLU A 115 -5.22 16.41 -3.92
N VAL A 116 -5.20 15.39 -4.78
CA VAL A 116 -4.13 14.40 -4.90
C VAL A 116 -3.40 14.56 -6.22
N ASN A 117 -2.08 14.50 -6.18
CA ASN A 117 -1.22 14.46 -7.36
C ASN A 117 -0.59 13.06 -7.51
N ILE A 118 -0.99 12.31 -8.53
CA ILE A 118 -0.38 11.02 -8.85
C ILE A 118 1.02 11.26 -9.43
N ILE A 119 2.00 10.54 -8.90
CA ILE A 119 3.42 10.64 -9.31
C ILE A 119 3.78 9.50 -10.25
N SER A 120 3.44 8.28 -9.87
CA SER A 120 3.80 7.04 -10.58
C SER A 120 2.99 5.85 -10.08
N THR A 121 3.13 4.73 -10.76
CA THR A 121 2.80 3.40 -10.20
C THR A 121 4.06 2.75 -9.66
N LEU A 122 3.93 1.92 -8.62
CA LEU A 122 4.93 0.94 -8.23
C LEU A 122 4.69 -0.39 -8.97
N THR A 123 5.53 -1.37 -8.71
CA THR A 123 5.42 -2.70 -9.32
C THR A 123 4.13 -3.38 -8.84
N GLU A 124 3.41 -3.97 -9.77
CA GLU A 124 2.17 -4.71 -9.48
C GLU A 124 2.42 -5.91 -8.57
N VAL A 125 1.44 -6.21 -7.74
CA VAL A 125 1.48 -7.33 -6.79
C VAL A 125 0.40 -8.34 -7.12
N CYS A 126 0.81 -9.54 -7.54
CA CYS A 126 -0.10 -10.65 -7.76
C CYS A 126 -0.49 -11.31 -6.42
N ILE A 127 -1.79 -11.56 -6.21
CA ILE A 127 -2.33 -12.21 -5.01
C ILE A 127 -3.10 -13.49 -5.43
N PRO A 128 -2.42 -14.64 -5.54
CA PRO A 128 -3.03 -15.87 -6.05
C PRO A 128 -4.25 -16.34 -5.25
N VAL A 129 -4.20 -16.22 -3.93
CA VAL A 129 -5.29 -16.69 -3.03
C VAL A 129 -6.63 -15.99 -3.24
N SER A 130 -6.64 -14.80 -3.83
CA SER A 130 -7.86 -14.06 -4.15
C SER A 130 -8.02 -13.79 -5.64
N ASN A 131 -7.08 -14.26 -6.45
CA ASN A 131 -7.06 -14.05 -7.90
C ASN A 131 -7.09 -12.57 -8.31
N PHE A 132 -6.25 -11.74 -7.64
CA PHE A 132 -6.10 -10.31 -7.94
C PHE A 132 -4.68 -9.96 -8.37
N ILE A 133 -4.57 -9.00 -9.29
CA ILE A 133 -3.37 -8.19 -9.51
C ILE A 133 -3.68 -6.79 -8.97
N VAL A 134 -2.84 -6.30 -8.07
CA VAL A 134 -2.97 -4.99 -7.43
C VAL A 134 -1.94 -4.04 -8.02
N TYR A 135 -2.39 -2.89 -8.47
CA TYR A 135 -1.57 -1.80 -9.01
C TYR A 135 -1.48 -0.67 -7.97
N PRO A 136 -0.29 -0.45 -7.35
CA PRO A 136 -0.11 0.60 -6.36
C PRO A 136 0.19 1.94 -7.05
N PHE A 137 -0.63 2.96 -6.81
CA PHE A 137 -0.43 4.33 -7.28
C PHE A 137 0.19 5.18 -6.17
N LEU A 138 1.38 5.70 -6.42
CA LEU A 138 2.09 6.60 -5.53
C LEU A 138 1.68 8.04 -5.81
N SER A 139 1.32 8.77 -4.76
CA SER A 139 0.77 10.11 -4.87
C SER A 139 1.18 11.00 -3.70
N THR A 140 0.96 12.32 -3.86
CA THR A 140 1.09 13.30 -2.78
C THR A 140 -0.17 14.15 -2.65
N ALA A 141 -0.43 14.64 -1.44
CA ALA A 141 -1.40 15.70 -1.17
C ALA A 141 -0.70 16.87 -0.46
N GLN A 142 -1.12 18.12 -0.78
CA GLN A 142 -0.50 19.34 -0.23
C GLN A 142 -0.79 19.55 1.26
N LYS A 143 -1.81 18.89 1.79
CA LYS A 143 -2.22 18.91 3.20
C LYS A 143 -2.69 17.52 3.60
N ARG A 144 -2.72 17.25 4.90
CA ARG A 144 -3.32 16.04 5.43
C ARG A 144 -4.78 15.94 4.97
N PRO A 145 -5.21 14.83 4.34
CA PRO A 145 -6.61 14.63 3.98
C PRO A 145 -7.53 14.70 5.21
N ASN A 146 -8.74 15.17 5.00
CA ASN A 146 -9.77 15.10 6.04
C ASN A 146 -10.37 13.69 6.05
N PHE A 147 -9.69 12.78 6.73
CA PHE A 147 -10.08 11.38 6.77
C PHE A 147 -11.44 11.17 7.43
N ILE A 148 -12.32 10.50 6.71
CA ILE A 148 -13.63 10.03 7.17
C ILE A 148 -13.74 8.57 6.75
N PRO A 149 -13.51 7.60 7.66
CA PRO A 149 -13.58 6.19 7.32
C PRO A 149 -15.01 5.75 7.04
N ASP A 150 -15.21 5.01 5.95
CA ASP A 150 -16.48 4.32 5.72
C ASP A 150 -16.70 3.27 6.80
N GLN A 151 -17.80 3.44 7.55
CA GLN A 151 -18.10 2.60 8.71
C GLN A 151 -18.50 1.17 8.34
N THR A 152 -18.70 0.84 7.09
CA THR A 152 -19.04 -0.51 6.63
C THR A 152 -17.80 -1.32 6.25
N GLU A 153 -16.74 -0.66 5.76
CA GLU A 153 -15.55 -1.34 5.23
C GLU A 153 -14.30 -1.14 6.09
N VAL A 154 -14.17 0.02 6.72
CA VAL A 154 -12.96 0.43 7.45
C VAL A 154 -13.21 0.37 8.95
N ASP A 155 -12.36 -0.38 9.67
CA ASP A 155 -12.35 -0.46 11.13
C ASP A 155 -11.70 0.82 11.72
N PHE A 156 -10.48 1.14 11.26
CA PHE A 156 -9.80 2.39 11.54
C PHE A 156 -8.69 2.70 10.52
N ILE A 157 -8.17 3.91 10.57
CA ILE A 157 -7.08 4.40 9.73
C ILE A 157 -5.80 4.45 10.56
N LEU A 158 -4.74 3.82 10.07
CA LEU A 158 -3.40 3.85 10.64
C LEU A 158 -2.54 4.84 9.84
N GLU A 159 -2.31 6.01 10.41
CA GLU A 159 -1.40 7.00 9.82
C GLU A 159 0.03 6.70 10.27
N LEU A 160 0.95 6.57 9.30
CA LEU A 160 2.34 6.18 9.52
C LEU A 160 3.28 7.28 9.03
N PRO A 161 4.17 7.80 9.89
CA PRO A 161 5.30 8.58 9.42
C PRO A 161 6.15 7.76 8.44
N ILE A 162 6.64 8.39 7.38
CA ILE A 162 7.51 7.69 6.40
C ILE A 162 8.76 7.14 7.10
N ASP A 163 9.28 7.83 8.10
CA ASP A 163 10.45 7.37 8.85
C ASP A 163 10.23 6.03 9.57
N GLU A 164 9.00 5.75 10.02
CA GLU A 164 8.62 4.44 10.56
C GLU A 164 8.71 3.33 9.50
N ILE A 165 8.34 3.63 8.26
CA ILE A 165 8.45 2.69 7.14
C ILE A 165 9.92 2.47 6.78
N LEU A 166 10.73 3.52 6.82
CA LEU A 166 12.17 3.45 6.54
C LEU A 166 12.95 2.72 7.63
N SER A 167 12.47 2.68 8.85
CA SER A 167 13.12 2.01 9.97
C SER A 167 13.23 0.49 9.73
N THR A 168 14.43 -0.05 9.90
CA THR A 168 14.65 -1.51 9.86
C THR A 168 14.20 -2.20 11.14
N GLN A 169 14.02 -1.46 12.22
CA GLN A 169 13.56 -1.99 13.51
C GLN A 169 12.10 -2.46 13.45
N ASN A 170 11.34 -1.94 12.49
CA ASN A 170 9.94 -2.31 12.27
C ASN A 170 9.76 -3.55 11.38
N ILE A 171 10.87 -4.16 10.91
CA ILE A 171 10.85 -5.39 10.12
C ILE A 171 11.07 -6.59 11.05
N THR A 172 10.16 -7.55 11.00
CA THR A 172 10.20 -8.76 11.84
C THR A 172 9.45 -9.91 11.16
N THR A 173 9.28 -11.02 11.87
CA THR A 173 8.38 -12.10 11.48
C THR A 173 7.22 -12.21 12.47
N SER A 174 6.08 -12.67 12.00
CA SER A 174 4.89 -12.89 12.86
C SER A 174 4.10 -14.11 12.41
N LYS A 175 3.47 -14.78 13.36
CA LYS A 175 2.53 -15.87 13.08
C LYS A 175 1.17 -15.30 12.73
N VAL A 176 0.77 -15.45 11.48
CA VAL A 176 -0.51 -14.98 10.96
C VAL A 176 -1.41 -16.15 10.57
N LYS A 177 -2.73 -15.92 10.61
CA LYS A 177 -3.71 -16.87 10.08
C LYS A 177 -3.90 -16.60 8.60
N MET A 178 -3.56 -17.56 7.76
CA MET A 178 -3.74 -17.50 6.32
C MET A 178 -5.22 -17.64 5.93
N GLY A 179 -5.59 -17.25 4.71
CA GLY A 179 -6.94 -17.36 4.20
C GLY A 179 -7.52 -18.80 4.20
N ASN A 180 -6.65 -19.82 4.15
CA ASN A 180 -7.01 -21.25 4.28
C ASN A 180 -7.15 -21.72 5.73
N GLY A 181 -7.02 -20.82 6.71
CA GLY A 181 -7.13 -21.11 8.14
C GLY A 181 -5.84 -21.61 8.82
N LEU A 182 -4.80 -21.95 8.05
CA LEU A 182 -3.50 -22.36 8.59
C LEU A 182 -2.75 -21.16 9.18
N LYS A 183 -1.93 -21.40 10.19
CA LYS A 183 -1.00 -20.41 10.72
C LYS A 183 0.34 -20.58 10.03
N ALA A 184 0.89 -19.48 9.54
CA ALA A 184 2.24 -19.42 8.96
C ALA A 184 3.03 -18.31 9.62
N GLU A 185 4.34 -18.49 9.73
CA GLU A 185 5.27 -17.44 10.10
C GLU A 185 5.67 -16.70 8.82
N VAL A 186 5.42 -15.39 8.80
CA VAL A 186 5.65 -14.55 7.61
C VAL A 186 6.44 -13.32 7.98
N PRO A 187 7.30 -12.80 7.08
CA PRO A 187 7.90 -11.49 7.25
C PRO A 187 6.82 -10.40 7.23
N CYS A 188 7.02 -9.38 8.04
CA CYS A 188 6.04 -8.30 8.20
C CYS A 188 6.69 -7.01 8.67
N PHE A 189 5.97 -5.90 8.47
CA PHE A 189 6.20 -4.69 9.23
C PHE A 189 5.38 -4.74 10.51
N LYS A 190 5.98 -4.29 11.62
CA LYS A 190 5.31 -4.14 12.90
C LYS A 190 5.36 -2.69 13.35
N PHE A 191 4.21 -2.03 13.34
CA PHE A 191 4.02 -0.66 13.81
C PHE A 191 3.26 -0.70 15.13
N ASN A 192 3.96 -0.54 16.25
CA ASN A 192 3.44 -0.80 17.59
C ASN A 192 2.83 -2.22 17.70
N GLU A 193 1.52 -2.35 17.95
CA GLU A 193 0.80 -3.63 17.99
C GLU A 193 0.29 -4.11 16.63
N HIS A 194 0.43 -3.29 15.59
CA HIS A 194 -0.14 -3.57 14.28
C HIS A 194 0.84 -4.32 13.39
N ILE A 195 0.38 -5.44 12.83
CA ILE A 195 1.16 -6.30 11.93
C ILE A 195 0.68 -6.09 10.50
N VAL A 196 1.56 -5.61 9.63
CA VAL A 196 1.31 -5.42 8.20
C VAL A 196 2.13 -6.44 7.43
N TRP A 197 1.46 -7.34 6.72
CA TRP A 197 2.06 -8.47 6.01
C TRP A 197 1.41 -8.68 4.63
N GLY A 198 1.88 -9.66 3.87
CA GLY A 198 1.32 -10.01 2.57
C GLY A 198 1.50 -8.90 1.52
N ALA A 199 0.51 -8.70 0.66
CA ALA A 199 0.61 -7.75 -0.45
C ALA A 199 0.97 -6.33 0.00
N THR A 200 0.40 -5.86 1.10
CA THR A 200 0.68 -4.52 1.64
C THR A 200 2.14 -4.40 2.09
N ALA A 201 2.70 -5.43 2.72
CA ALA A 201 4.11 -5.44 3.11
C ALA A 201 5.05 -5.44 1.89
N LEU A 202 4.69 -6.12 0.79
CA LEU A 202 5.46 -6.08 -0.47
C LEU A 202 5.50 -4.65 -1.04
N MET A 203 4.36 -3.98 -1.12
CA MET A 203 4.27 -2.59 -1.58
C MET A 203 5.03 -1.62 -0.67
N LEU A 204 4.94 -1.80 0.67
CA LEU A 204 5.73 -1.02 1.63
C LEU A 204 7.24 -1.26 1.48
N ALA A 205 7.67 -2.49 1.18
CA ALA A 205 9.08 -2.82 0.96
C ALA A 205 9.62 -2.11 -0.29
N GLU A 206 8.86 -2.09 -1.39
CA GLU A 206 9.26 -1.37 -2.60
C GLU A 206 9.26 0.14 -2.38
N PHE A 207 8.25 0.68 -1.72
CA PHE A 207 8.20 2.10 -1.39
C PHE A 207 9.36 2.53 -0.49
N LYS A 208 9.70 1.72 0.52
CA LYS A 208 10.88 1.91 1.37
C LYS A 208 12.17 1.91 0.55
N GLU A 209 12.34 0.95 -0.35
CA GLU A 209 13.56 0.84 -1.15
C GLU A 209 13.69 1.97 -2.18
N LEU A 210 12.57 2.44 -2.74
CA LEU A 210 12.53 3.62 -3.61
C LEU A 210 13.07 4.87 -2.90
N LEU A 211 12.76 5.04 -1.60
CA LEU A 211 13.17 6.21 -0.84
C LEU A 211 14.61 6.17 -0.31
N ARG A 212 15.26 5.00 -0.30
CA ARG A 212 16.68 4.83 0.05
C ARG A 212 17.59 5.26 -1.07
#